data_fac544c96ef48b66e82f8b893488373d
#
_entry.id   fac544c96ef48b66e82f8b893488373d
#
_cell.length_a   1.000
_cell.length_b   1.000
_cell.length_c   1.000
_cell.angle_alpha   90.00
_cell.angle_beta   90.00
_cell.angle_gamma   90.00
#
_symmetry.space_group_name_H-M   'P 1'
#
loop_
_entity.id
_entity.type
_entity.pdbx_description
1 polymer ?
#
loop_
_entity_poly.entity_id
_entity_poly.type
_entity_poly.pdbx_seq_one_letter_code
_entity_poly.pdbx_strand_id
1 'polypeptide(L)'
;MDEVKERQRVMWGLGDYPAVADKIADVGELVVARAGIEPGMDVLDVACGSATLPAARTGARVTGLDLSPELLAIARERAAAQGLDIEWLDGDAEELPFGDASFDRVISTFGHMFTPDQGRVAAEMRRVCRPGGAIAICCWTPEGAIGRMFRMMSELLPPPPGTASPVLWGTEQHVGELLGDAEFERHEVEWREESVPAYADFMLESFGPLISVGAALGERAGDLRREYIRFLEQENLEDDGRLRFRGEYLLAVMRG
;
A
#
# COMPACT_ATOMS: atom_id res chain seq x y z
N MET A 1 15.13 6.16 -14.03
CA MET A 1 14.26 6.53 -12.85
C MET A 1 14.35 8.03 -12.69
N ASP A 2 13.23 8.71 -12.48
CA ASP A 2 13.24 10.15 -12.24
C ASP A 2 13.51 10.47 -10.74
N GLU A 3 13.74 11.76 -10.44
CA GLU A 3 14.08 12.21 -9.07
C GLU A 3 12.95 11.95 -8.05
N VAL A 4 11.70 11.90 -8.48
CA VAL A 4 10.54 11.63 -7.59
C VAL A 4 10.57 10.17 -7.14
N LYS A 5 10.75 9.25 -8.09
CA LYS A 5 10.82 7.81 -7.82
C LYS A 5 12.05 7.44 -6.99
N GLU A 6 13.19 8.11 -7.23
CA GLU A 6 14.38 7.90 -6.39
C GLU A 6 14.12 8.30 -4.93
N ARG A 7 13.46 9.44 -4.72
CA ARG A 7 13.04 9.85 -3.37
C ARG A 7 12.05 8.87 -2.73
N GLN A 8 11.11 8.35 -3.50
CA GLN A 8 10.17 7.31 -3.01
C GLN A 8 10.90 6.02 -2.65
N ARG A 9 11.85 5.58 -3.49
CA ARG A 9 12.69 4.40 -3.22
C ARG A 9 13.39 4.52 -1.86
N VAL A 10 14.04 5.65 -1.60
CA VAL A 10 14.68 5.92 -0.32
C VAL A 10 13.67 6.00 0.83
N MET A 11 12.55 6.70 0.62
CA MET A 11 11.51 6.89 1.63
C MET A 11 10.95 5.55 2.13
N TRP A 12 10.65 4.61 1.24
CA TRP A 12 10.10 3.30 1.61
C TRP A 12 11.11 2.39 2.31
N GLY A 13 12.40 2.67 2.18
CA GLY A 13 13.46 2.01 2.96
C GLY A 13 13.66 2.60 4.37
N LEU A 14 12.95 3.69 4.75
CA LEU A 14 13.09 4.31 6.06
C LEU A 14 12.24 3.61 7.13
N GLY A 15 12.77 3.57 8.35
CA GLY A 15 12.05 3.07 9.52
C GLY A 15 11.85 1.56 9.53
N ASP A 16 10.75 1.11 10.12
CA ASP A 16 10.34 -0.31 10.18
C ASP A 16 8.95 -0.49 9.54
N TYR A 17 8.87 -0.23 8.23
CA TYR A 17 7.61 -0.40 7.49
C TYR A 17 7.04 -1.83 7.63
N PRO A 18 7.82 -2.91 7.66
CA PRO A 18 7.31 -4.25 7.94
C PRO A 18 6.47 -4.38 9.21
N ALA A 19 6.85 -3.71 10.31
CA ALA A 19 6.04 -3.69 11.53
C ALA A 19 4.71 -2.92 11.37
N VAL A 20 4.68 -1.90 10.50
CA VAL A 20 3.44 -1.20 10.11
C VAL A 20 2.56 -2.11 9.24
N ALA A 21 3.15 -2.79 8.25
CA ALA A 21 2.45 -3.70 7.35
C ALA A 21 1.85 -4.92 8.09
N ASP A 22 2.49 -5.40 9.13
CA ASP A 22 1.99 -6.52 9.95
C ASP A 22 0.65 -6.19 10.64
N LYS A 23 0.37 -4.90 10.91
CA LYS A 23 -0.92 -4.45 11.49
C LYS A 23 -2.10 -4.53 10.50
N ILE A 24 -1.83 -4.71 9.23
CA ILE A 24 -2.83 -4.80 8.14
C ILE A 24 -2.68 -6.09 7.32
N ALA A 25 -1.98 -7.09 7.83
CA ALA A 25 -1.64 -8.31 7.09
C ALA A 25 -2.88 -9.10 6.59
N ASP A 26 -3.98 -9.08 7.33
CA ASP A 26 -5.23 -9.77 6.97
C ASP A 26 -5.84 -9.24 5.67
N VAL A 27 -5.52 -7.99 5.28
CA VAL A 27 -6.01 -7.42 4.00
C VAL A 27 -5.44 -8.17 2.81
N GLY A 28 -4.18 -8.61 2.87
CA GLY A 28 -3.55 -9.41 1.83
C GLY A 28 -4.28 -10.76 1.60
N GLU A 29 -4.71 -11.42 2.67
CA GLU A 29 -5.51 -12.67 2.58
C GLU A 29 -6.86 -12.40 1.88
N LEU A 30 -7.51 -11.29 2.19
CA LEU A 30 -8.78 -10.91 1.54
C LEU A 30 -8.57 -10.61 0.05
N VAL A 31 -7.54 -9.85 -0.31
CA VAL A 31 -7.22 -9.54 -1.73
C VAL A 31 -6.99 -10.84 -2.51
N VAL A 32 -6.21 -11.76 -1.98
CA VAL A 32 -5.94 -13.09 -2.58
C VAL A 32 -7.22 -13.87 -2.79
N ALA A 33 -8.11 -13.91 -1.79
CA ALA A 33 -9.38 -14.62 -1.88
C ALA A 33 -10.31 -14.00 -2.94
N ARG A 34 -10.40 -12.67 -3.01
CA ARG A 34 -11.25 -11.96 -3.97
C ARG A 34 -10.70 -12.00 -5.40
N ALA A 35 -9.38 -11.98 -5.55
CA ALA A 35 -8.72 -12.21 -6.84
C ALA A 35 -8.98 -13.63 -7.39
N GLY A 36 -9.36 -14.58 -6.55
CA GLY A 36 -9.55 -15.98 -6.92
C GLY A 36 -8.22 -16.59 -7.37
N ILE A 37 -7.18 -16.45 -6.54
CA ILE A 37 -5.87 -17.04 -6.80
C ILE A 37 -5.93 -18.52 -6.45
N GLU A 38 -5.55 -19.37 -7.42
CA GLU A 38 -5.56 -20.82 -7.31
C GLU A 38 -4.15 -21.40 -7.54
N PRO A 39 -3.88 -22.65 -7.08
CA PRO A 39 -2.60 -23.29 -7.31
C PRO A 39 -2.23 -23.35 -8.80
N GLY A 40 -0.97 -23.01 -9.09
CA GLY A 40 -0.43 -23.06 -10.45
C GLY A 40 -0.70 -21.85 -11.33
N MET A 41 -1.49 -20.88 -10.88
CA MET A 41 -1.65 -19.59 -11.57
C MET A 41 -0.35 -18.78 -11.53
N ASP A 42 -0.14 -17.94 -12.56
CA ASP A 42 0.90 -16.91 -12.58
C ASP A 42 0.34 -15.63 -11.97
N VAL A 43 0.93 -15.17 -10.89
CA VAL A 43 0.46 -14.02 -10.11
C VAL A 43 1.54 -12.95 -10.01
N LEU A 44 1.20 -11.70 -10.30
CA LEU A 44 2.05 -10.54 -10.05
C LEU A 44 1.47 -9.73 -8.88
N ASP A 45 2.31 -9.45 -7.89
CA ASP A 45 2.02 -8.48 -6.83
C ASP A 45 2.83 -7.19 -7.09
N VAL A 46 2.12 -6.11 -7.39
CA VAL A 46 2.68 -4.82 -7.82
C VAL A 46 2.86 -3.90 -6.63
N ALA A 47 4.06 -3.34 -6.47
CA ALA A 47 4.46 -2.54 -5.30
C ALA A 47 4.18 -3.32 -4.00
N CYS A 48 4.74 -4.53 -3.97
CA CYS A 48 4.38 -5.58 -3.03
C CYS A 48 4.90 -5.34 -1.60
N GLY A 49 5.86 -4.47 -1.42
CA GLY A 49 6.50 -4.26 -0.12
C GLY A 49 7.09 -5.56 0.44
N SER A 50 6.70 -5.88 1.67
CA SER A 50 7.17 -7.08 2.39
C SER A 50 6.06 -8.14 2.61
N ALA A 51 4.90 -8.05 1.89
CA ALA A 51 3.67 -8.73 2.30
C ALA A 51 3.04 -9.69 1.25
N THR A 52 3.77 -10.11 0.22
CA THR A 52 3.29 -10.98 -0.88
C THR A 52 2.94 -12.42 -0.47
N LEU A 53 3.25 -12.81 0.75
CA LEU A 53 3.18 -14.20 1.22
C LEU A 53 1.81 -14.89 1.08
N PRO A 54 0.66 -14.23 1.29
CA PRO A 54 -0.65 -14.86 1.14
C PRO A 54 -0.87 -15.48 -0.24
N ALA A 55 -0.44 -14.81 -1.31
CA ALA A 55 -0.59 -15.33 -2.67
C ALA A 55 0.22 -16.64 -2.87
N ALA A 56 1.45 -16.69 -2.37
CA ALA A 56 2.30 -17.89 -2.51
C ALA A 56 1.80 -19.08 -1.70
N ARG A 57 1.14 -18.85 -0.57
CA ARG A 57 0.53 -19.92 0.24
C ARG A 57 -0.58 -20.68 -0.49
N THR A 58 -1.17 -20.11 -1.53
CA THR A 58 -2.17 -20.80 -2.37
C THR A 58 -1.56 -21.87 -3.26
N GLY A 59 -0.23 -21.88 -3.46
CA GLY A 59 0.47 -22.74 -4.43
C GLY A 59 0.54 -22.13 -5.84
N ALA A 60 0.26 -20.85 -5.98
CA ALA A 60 0.48 -20.08 -7.21
C ALA A 60 1.99 -19.80 -7.43
N ARG A 61 2.38 -19.55 -8.66
CA ARG A 61 3.70 -19.02 -9.03
C ARG A 61 3.64 -17.50 -8.88
N VAL A 62 4.31 -16.96 -7.88
CA VAL A 62 4.17 -15.53 -7.53
C VAL A 62 5.45 -14.78 -7.85
N THR A 63 5.29 -13.64 -8.48
CA THR A 63 6.31 -12.62 -8.67
C THR A 63 5.91 -11.37 -7.88
N GLY A 64 6.76 -10.94 -6.95
CA GLY A 64 6.61 -9.66 -6.23
C GLY A 64 7.53 -8.61 -6.86
N LEU A 65 6.98 -7.45 -7.22
CA LEU A 65 7.75 -6.33 -7.74
C LEU A 65 7.59 -5.14 -6.81
N ASP A 66 8.71 -4.53 -6.42
CA ASP A 66 8.71 -3.31 -5.60
C ASP A 66 9.86 -2.39 -6.00
N LEU A 67 9.68 -1.09 -5.75
CA LEU A 67 10.68 -0.08 -6.01
C LEU A 67 11.79 -0.08 -4.94
N SER A 68 11.50 -0.53 -3.70
CA SER A 68 12.44 -0.55 -2.57
C SER A 68 13.17 -1.88 -2.46
N PRO A 69 14.48 -1.93 -2.72
CA PRO A 69 15.28 -3.13 -2.52
C PRO A 69 15.36 -3.55 -1.04
N GLU A 70 15.24 -2.59 -0.11
CA GLU A 70 15.22 -2.85 1.33
C GLU A 70 13.97 -3.66 1.70
N LEU A 71 12.78 -3.27 1.22
CA LEU A 71 11.55 -4.04 1.44
C LEU A 71 11.62 -5.42 0.81
N LEU A 72 12.16 -5.52 -0.41
CA LEU A 72 12.35 -6.81 -1.07
C LEU A 72 13.34 -7.73 -0.34
N ALA A 73 14.37 -7.19 0.31
CA ALA A 73 15.29 -7.98 1.12
C ALA A 73 14.55 -8.63 2.30
N ILE A 74 13.72 -7.86 3.01
CA ILE A 74 12.89 -8.35 4.12
C ILE A 74 11.84 -9.36 3.61
N ALA A 75 11.22 -9.08 2.45
CA ALA A 75 10.27 -9.99 1.83
C ALA A 75 10.88 -11.38 1.54
N ARG A 76 12.10 -11.41 0.99
CA ARG A 76 12.85 -12.66 0.73
C ARG A 76 13.11 -13.43 2.02
N GLU A 77 13.54 -12.75 3.08
CA GLU A 77 13.78 -13.39 4.38
C GLU A 77 12.49 -13.99 4.98
N ARG A 78 11.37 -13.23 4.92
CA ARG A 78 10.06 -13.69 5.40
C ARG A 78 9.54 -14.89 4.61
N ALA A 79 9.69 -14.88 3.28
CA ALA A 79 9.30 -15.99 2.42
C ALA A 79 10.15 -17.24 2.70
N ALA A 80 11.47 -17.09 2.80
CA ALA A 80 12.39 -18.17 3.11
C ALA A 80 12.11 -18.82 4.48
N ALA A 81 11.79 -18.02 5.50
CA ALA A 81 11.42 -18.49 6.82
C ALA A 81 10.14 -19.35 6.82
N GLN A 82 9.28 -19.21 5.81
CA GLN A 82 8.05 -19.99 5.63
C GLN A 82 8.17 -21.07 4.55
N GLY A 83 9.34 -21.22 3.94
CA GLY A 83 9.55 -22.20 2.86
C GLY A 83 8.78 -21.87 1.58
N LEU A 84 8.46 -20.60 1.35
CA LEU A 84 7.73 -20.12 0.17
C LEU A 84 8.73 -19.71 -0.93
N ASP A 85 8.44 -20.14 -2.17
CA ASP A 85 9.20 -19.78 -3.35
C ASP A 85 8.49 -18.65 -4.09
N ILE A 86 9.10 -17.46 -4.12
CA ILE A 86 8.57 -16.24 -4.72
C ILE A 86 9.69 -15.58 -5.52
N GLU A 87 9.41 -15.21 -6.76
CA GLU A 87 10.30 -14.38 -7.55
C GLU A 87 10.20 -12.92 -7.09
N TRP A 88 11.34 -12.27 -6.85
CA TRP A 88 11.38 -10.89 -6.38
C TRP A 88 12.14 -10.02 -7.35
N LEU A 89 11.48 -8.98 -7.85
CA LEU A 89 12.05 -8.00 -8.77
C LEU A 89 12.09 -6.60 -8.17
N ASP A 90 13.27 -5.96 -8.24
CA ASP A 90 13.42 -4.51 -8.09
C ASP A 90 12.95 -3.86 -9.38
N GLY A 91 11.89 -3.04 -9.31
CA GLY A 91 11.27 -2.50 -10.51
C GLY A 91 10.27 -1.38 -10.25
N ASP A 92 9.94 -0.69 -11.35
CA ASP A 92 9.00 0.41 -11.38
C ASP A 92 7.62 -0.10 -11.81
N ALA A 93 6.59 0.11 -10.99
CA ALA A 93 5.22 -0.26 -11.30
C ALA A 93 4.64 0.48 -12.53
N GLU A 94 5.23 1.62 -12.90
CA GLU A 94 4.85 2.38 -14.09
C GLU A 94 5.56 1.89 -15.38
N GLU A 95 6.48 0.93 -15.27
CA GLU A 95 7.19 0.32 -16.39
C GLU A 95 7.52 -1.15 -16.07
N LEU A 96 6.48 -1.99 -16.04
CA LEU A 96 6.61 -3.40 -15.65
C LEU A 96 7.46 -4.18 -16.66
N PRO A 97 8.53 -4.88 -16.22
CA PRO A 97 9.48 -5.56 -17.11
C PRO A 97 8.94 -6.91 -17.63
N PHE A 98 7.64 -6.98 -17.91
CA PHE A 98 6.97 -8.19 -18.38
C PHE A 98 6.31 -7.96 -19.73
N GLY A 99 6.17 -9.04 -20.52
CA GLY A 99 5.39 -9.01 -21.76
C GLY A 99 3.89 -8.82 -21.50
N ASP A 100 3.14 -8.49 -22.55
CA ASP A 100 1.69 -8.41 -22.49
C ASP A 100 1.08 -9.78 -22.10
N ALA A 101 -0.02 -9.77 -21.37
CA ALA A 101 -0.76 -10.97 -20.99
C ALA A 101 0.11 -12.07 -20.32
N SER A 102 0.98 -11.68 -19.40
CA SER A 102 1.90 -12.58 -18.70
C SER A 102 1.31 -13.26 -17.47
N PHE A 103 0.32 -12.65 -16.82
CA PHE A 103 -0.19 -13.09 -15.52
C PHE A 103 -1.68 -13.40 -15.54
N ASP A 104 -2.09 -14.44 -14.82
CA ASP A 104 -3.49 -14.80 -14.61
C ASP A 104 -4.15 -13.85 -13.61
N ARG A 105 -3.37 -13.36 -12.64
CA ARG A 105 -3.81 -12.41 -11.61
C ARG A 105 -2.74 -11.34 -11.41
N VAL A 106 -3.22 -10.10 -11.30
CA VAL A 106 -2.39 -8.95 -10.90
C VAL A 106 -2.99 -8.38 -9.63
N ILE A 107 -2.23 -8.31 -8.57
CA ILE A 107 -2.72 -7.79 -7.29
C ILE A 107 -1.87 -6.62 -6.82
N SER A 108 -2.43 -5.76 -5.97
CA SER A 108 -1.66 -4.78 -5.21
C SER A 108 -2.41 -4.39 -3.94
N THR A 109 -1.74 -4.54 -2.79
CA THR A 109 -2.29 -4.21 -1.49
C THR A 109 -1.69 -2.90 -0.99
N PHE A 110 -2.38 -1.79 -1.23
CA PHE A 110 -2.01 -0.41 -0.88
C PHE A 110 -0.75 0.16 -1.59
N GLY A 111 0.07 -0.65 -2.26
CA GLY A 111 1.35 -0.18 -2.80
C GLY A 111 1.20 0.72 -4.04
N HIS A 112 0.40 0.29 -5.03
CA HIS A 112 0.23 1.00 -6.31
C HIS A 112 -0.31 2.44 -6.16
N MET A 113 -1.04 2.73 -5.06
CA MET A 113 -1.61 4.06 -4.82
C MET A 113 -0.55 5.17 -4.67
N PHE A 114 0.68 4.79 -4.37
CA PHE A 114 1.79 5.73 -4.18
C PHE A 114 2.58 6.03 -5.46
N THR A 115 2.24 5.40 -6.59
CA THR A 115 2.90 5.69 -7.86
C THR A 115 2.57 7.11 -8.33
N PRO A 116 3.56 7.89 -8.82
CA PRO A 116 3.34 9.24 -9.31
C PRO A 116 2.38 9.34 -10.48
N ASP A 117 2.49 8.45 -11.46
CA ASP A 117 1.61 8.38 -12.63
C ASP A 117 0.59 7.24 -12.48
N GLN A 118 -0.57 7.59 -11.89
CA GLN A 118 -1.66 6.65 -11.62
C GLN A 118 -2.26 6.05 -12.90
N GLY A 119 -2.29 6.81 -14.00
CA GLY A 119 -2.74 6.33 -15.29
C GLY A 119 -1.79 5.29 -15.89
N ARG A 120 -0.50 5.51 -15.72
CA ARG A 120 0.52 4.60 -16.25
C ARG A 120 0.56 3.28 -15.49
N VAL A 121 0.52 3.28 -14.16
CA VAL A 121 0.47 2.02 -13.41
C VAL A 121 -0.80 1.22 -13.73
N ALA A 122 -1.95 1.88 -13.89
CA ALA A 122 -3.18 1.22 -14.31
C ALA A 122 -3.05 0.56 -15.69
N ALA A 123 -2.47 1.30 -16.65
CA ALA A 123 -2.23 0.78 -18.01
C ALA A 123 -1.30 -0.44 -17.99
N GLU A 124 -0.22 -0.40 -17.22
CA GLU A 124 0.72 -1.51 -17.08
C GLU A 124 0.09 -2.73 -16.42
N MET A 125 -0.67 -2.56 -15.32
CA MET A 125 -1.39 -3.66 -14.69
C MET A 125 -2.36 -4.34 -15.67
N ARG A 126 -3.09 -3.56 -16.48
CA ARG A 126 -3.97 -4.09 -17.53
C ARG A 126 -3.19 -4.80 -18.63
N ARG A 127 -2.07 -4.23 -19.08
CA ARG A 127 -1.24 -4.79 -20.15
C ARG A 127 -0.70 -6.18 -19.81
N VAL A 128 -0.21 -6.34 -18.57
CA VAL A 128 0.40 -7.62 -18.15
C VAL A 128 -0.62 -8.67 -17.71
N CYS A 129 -1.87 -8.27 -17.43
CA CYS A 129 -2.95 -9.20 -17.10
C CYS A 129 -3.47 -9.90 -18.36
N ARG A 130 -3.65 -11.21 -18.31
CA ARG A 130 -4.20 -12.02 -19.39
C ARG A 130 -5.67 -11.70 -19.65
N PRO A 131 -6.16 -11.81 -20.90
CA PRO A 131 -7.59 -11.88 -21.16
C PRO A 131 -8.23 -13.01 -20.34
N GLY A 132 -9.36 -12.74 -19.67
CA GLY A 132 -9.97 -13.66 -18.69
C GLY A 132 -9.27 -13.73 -17.34
N GLY A 133 -8.23 -12.94 -17.13
CA GLY A 133 -7.59 -12.77 -15.85
C GLY A 133 -8.34 -11.81 -14.91
N ALA A 134 -7.76 -11.51 -13.76
CA ALA A 134 -8.30 -10.50 -12.87
C ALA A 134 -7.21 -9.60 -12.29
N ILE A 135 -7.58 -8.34 -12.06
CA ILE A 135 -6.78 -7.37 -11.29
C ILE A 135 -7.54 -7.11 -9.99
N ALA A 136 -6.87 -7.27 -8.85
CA ALA A 136 -7.46 -6.97 -7.54
C ALA A 136 -6.56 -6.03 -6.76
N ILE A 137 -7.12 -4.89 -6.38
CA ILE A 137 -6.40 -3.83 -5.66
C ILE A 137 -7.14 -3.41 -4.42
N CYS A 138 -6.44 -2.93 -3.41
CA CYS A 138 -7.06 -2.21 -2.31
C CYS A 138 -6.32 -0.91 -1.99
N CYS A 139 -7.10 0.10 -1.59
CA CYS A 139 -6.63 1.46 -1.33
C CYS A 139 -7.40 2.10 -0.20
N TRP A 140 -6.74 2.92 0.61
CA TRP A 140 -7.39 3.71 1.64
C TRP A 140 -8.38 4.70 1.03
N THR A 141 -9.58 4.80 1.60
CA THR A 141 -10.56 5.77 1.15
C THR A 141 -10.20 7.19 1.61
N PRO A 142 -10.52 8.23 0.83
CA PRO A 142 -10.23 9.61 1.23
C PRO A 142 -11.00 10.06 2.49
N GLU A 143 -12.17 9.45 2.75
CA GLU A 143 -13.03 9.73 3.91
C GLU A 143 -12.62 8.95 5.16
N GLY A 144 -11.89 7.84 5.02
CA GLY A 144 -11.41 7.03 6.13
C GLY A 144 -10.31 7.72 6.94
N ALA A 145 -10.00 7.20 8.15
CA ALA A 145 -8.98 7.78 9.03
C ALA A 145 -7.62 7.91 8.34
N ILE A 146 -7.20 6.90 7.55
CA ILE A 146 -5.91 6.96 6.86
C ILE A 146 -5.92 8.02 5.75
N GLY A 147 -7.04 8.21 5.04
CA GLY A 147 -7.19 9.31 4.07
C GLY A 147 -7.09 10.68 4.72
N ARG A 148 -7.70 10.85 5.90
CA ARG A 148 -7.59 12.07 6.70
C ARG A 148 -6.17 12.28 7.24
N MET A 149 -5.44 11.22 7.60
CA MET A 149 -4.02 11.30 7.96
C MET A 149 -3.18 11.85 6.80
N PHE A 150 -3.36 11.35 5.59
CA PHE A 150 -2.65 11.89 4.41
C PHE A 150 -3.00 13.36 4.14
N ARG A 151 -4.24 13.75 4.37
CA ARG A 151 -4.65 15.17 4.27
C ARG A 151 -3.93 16.03 5.31
N MET A 152 -3.92 15.63 6.56
CA MET A 152 -3.18 16.32 7.64
C MET A 152 -1.68 16.46 7.30
N MET A 153 -1.04 15.40 6.80
CA MET A 153 0.34 15.45 6.34
C MET A 153 0.54 16.46 5.21
N SER A 154 -0.38 16.52 4.24
CA SER A 154 -0.34 17.44 3.11
C SER A 154 -0.58 18.91 3.52
N GLU A 155 -1.32 19.15 4.58
CA GLU A 155 -1.49 20.50 5.16
C GLU A 155 -0.21 21.00 5.83
N LEU A 156 0.54 20.10 6.47
CA LEU A 156 1.84 20.41 7.09
C LEU A 156 2.96 20.60 6.07
N LEU A 157 2.99 19.74 5.06
CA LEU A 157 3.97 19.74 3.97
C LEU A 157 3.24 19.47 2.65
N PRO A 158 2.80 20.52 1.94
CA PRO A 158 2.12 20.36 0.66
C PRO A 158 2.97 19.61 -0.37
N PRO A 159 2.39 18.62 -1.07
CA PRO A 159 3.11 17.93 -2.14
C PRO A 159 3.42 18.89 -3.31
N PRO A 160 4.37 18.55 -4.17
CA PRO A 160 4.65 19.33 -5.38
C PRO A 160 3.38 19.55 -6.22
N PRO A 161 3.24 20.70 -6.89
CA PRO A 161 2.10 20.96 -7.78
C PRO A 161 1.93 19.84 -8.82
N GLY A 162 0.70 19.39 -9.03
CA GLY A 162 0.37 18.34 -9.99
C GLY A 162 0.53 16.90 -9.48
N THR A 163 0.97 16.71 -8.23
CA THR A 163 0.99 15.38 -7.61
C THR A 163 -0.43 14.93 -7.28
N ALA A 164 -0.86 13.83 -7.87
CA ALA A 164 -2.14 13.22 -7.56
C ALA A 164 -2.15 12.66 -6.13
N SER A 165 -3.28 12.82 -5.43
CA SER A 165 -3.43 12.25 -4.10
C SER A 165 -3.48 10.71 -4.18
N PRO A 166 -2.69 9.98 -3.37
CA PRO A 166 -2.73 8.51 -3.38
C PRO A 166 -4.11 7.94 -3.05
N VAL A 167 -4.87 8.61 -2.18
CA VAL A 167 -6.20 8.13 -1.76
C VAL A 167 -7.31 8.31 -2.81
N LEU A 168 -7.03 8.90 -3.97
CA LEU A 168 -7.97 8.88 -5.10
C LEU A 168 -8.29 7.46 -5.55
N TRP A 169 -7.33 6.54 -5.48
CA TRP A 169 -7.53 5.11 -5.72
C TRP A 169 -8.53 4.45 -4.75
N GLY A 170 -8.85 5.10 -3.63
CA GLY A 170 -9.90 4.67 -2.71
C GLY A 170 -11.30 5.13 -3.10
N THR A 171 -11.50 5.60 -4.34
CA THR A 171 -12.81 5.99 -4.88
C THR A 171 -13.20 5.13 -6.07
N GLU A 172 -14.46 4.66 -6.10
CA GLU A 172 -15.00 3.83 -7.19
C GLU A 172 -14.91 4.54 -8.54
N GLN A 173 -15.19 5.86 -8.54
CA GLN A 173 -15.12 6.66 -9.76
C GLN A 173 -13.71 6.63 -10.37
N HIS A 174 -12.68 6.91 -9.59
CA HIS A 174 -11.31 6.99 -10.09
C HIS A 174 -10.79 5.63 -10.54
N VAL A 175 -11.08 4.57 -9.79
CA VAL A 175 -10.74 3.21 -10.21
C VAL A 175 -11.45 2.86 -11.52
N GLY A 176 -12.75 3.16 -11.64
CA GLY A 176 -13.51 2.92 -12.87
C GLY A 176 -12.97 3.67 -14.08
N GLU A 177 -12.52 4.92 -13.91
CA GLU A 177 -11.88 5.72 -14.97
C GLU A 177 -10.56 5.11 -15.46
N LEU A 178 -9.75 4.55 -14.54
CA LEU A 178 -8.42 4.00 -14.85
C LEU A 178 -8.45 2.54 -15.31
N LEU A 179 -9.26 1.74 -14.67
CA LEU A 179 -9.22 0.29 -14.83
C LEU A 179 -10.48 -0.30 -15.51
N GLY A 180 -11.57 0.46 -15.61
CA GLY A 180 -12.83 0.03 -16.18
C GLY A 180 -13.79 -0.55 -15.13
N ASP A 181 -14.74 -1.37 -15.60
CA ASP A 181 -15.75 -1.94 -14.71
C ASP A 181 -15.13 -2.87 -13.67
N ALA A 182 -15.47 -2.65 -12.41
CA ALA A 182 -14.96 -3.43 -11.27
C ALA A 182 -16.08 -3.75 -10.26
N GLU A 183 -15.92 -4.83 -9.55
CA GLU A 183 -16.67 -5.12 -8.33
C GLU A 183 -16.01 -4.38 -7.18
N PHE A 184 -16.77 -3.64 -6.38
CA PHE A 184 -16.28 -2.83 -5.29
C PHE A 184 -16.81 -3.34 -3.95
N GLU A 185 -15.92 -3.43 -2.97
CA GLU A 185 -16.25 -3.74 -1.58
C GLU A 185 -15.55 -2.73 -0.67
N ARG A 186 -16.25 -2.24 0.37
CA ARG A 186 -15.65 -1.40 1.42
C ARG A 186 -15.42 -2.24 2.66
N HIS A 187 -14.25 -2.14 3.22
CA HIS A 187 -13.83 -2.86 4.41
C HIS A 187 -13.13 -1.92 5.38
N GLU A 188 -12.95 -2.38 6.63
CA GLU A 188 -12.23 -1.64 7.66
C GLU A 188 -11.12 -2.50 8.25
N VAL A 189 -10.00 -1.87 8.57
CA VAL A 189 -9.00 -2.39 9.51
C VAL A 189 -9.21 -1.65 10.83
N GLU A 190 -9.18 -2.38 11.92
CA GLU A 190 -9.26 -1.80 13.26
C GLU A 190 -7.91 -1.89 13.96
N TRP A 191 -7.41 -0.76 14.44
CA TRP A 191 -6.22 -0.68 15.29
C TRP A 191 -6.61 -0.62 16.75
N ARG A 192 -5.88 -1.39 17.56
CA ARG A 192 -5.99 -1.39 19.04
C ARG A 192 -4.59 -1.29 19.60
N GLU A 193 -4.31 -0.20 20.30
CA GLU A 193 -2.98 0.13 20.79
C GLU A 193 -3.04 0.59 22.25
N GLU A 194 -1.91 0.53 22.94
CA GLU A 194 -1.83 0.85 24.38
C GLU A 194 -2.21 2.29 24.69
N SER A 195 -1.77 3.23 23.83
CA SER A 195 -2.11 4.66 23.97
C SER A 195 -1.88 5.44 22.69
N VAL A 196 -2.51 6.61 22.58
CA VAL A 196 -2.29 7.54 21.46
C VAL A 196 -0.83 7.97 21.36
N PRO A 197 -0.13 8.40 22.45
CA PRO A 197 1.28 8.81 22.30
C PRO A 197 2.21 7.68 21.85
N ALA A 198 2.04 6.46 22.41
CA ALA A 198 2.89 5.32 22.06
C ALA A 198 2.76 4.94 20.58
N TYR A 199 1.51 4.91 20.06
CA TYR A 199 1.28 4.64 18.65
C TYR A 199 1.78 5.77 17.75
N ALA A 200 1.62 7.03 18.17
CA ALA A 200 2.16 8.16 17.42
C ALA A 200 3.68 8.07 17.28
N ASP A 201 4.39 7.77 18.38
CA ASP A 201 5.85 7.63 18.37
C ASP A 201 6.28 6.44 17.51
N PHE A 202 5.59 5.29 17.63
CA PHE A 202 5.82 4.13 16.76
C PHE A 202 5.69 4.49 15.27
N MET A 203 4.64 5.18 14.87
CA MET A 203 4.42 5.53 13.47
C MET A 203 5.42 6.57 12.95
N LEU A 204 5.82 7.53 13.79
CA LEU A 204 6.82 8.55 13.44
C LEU A 204 8.23 7.96 13.29
N GLU A 205 8.50 6.82 13.91
CA GLU A 205 9.78 6.11 13.81
C GLU A 205 9.78 5.00 12.73
N SER A 206 8.60 4.47 12.38
CA SER A 206 8.48 3.27 11.52
C SER A 206 7.92 3.54 10.13
N PHE A 207 7.09 4.59 9.95
CA PHE A 207 6.40 4.84 8.68
C PHE A 207 7.15 5.87 7.82
N GLY A 208 7.81 5.40 6.77
CA GLY A 208 8.66 6.21 5.88
C GLY A 208 8.08 7.56 5.45
N PRO A 209 6.80 7.65 5.03
CA PRO A 209 6.18 8.94 4.72
C PRO A 209 6.16 9.93 5.89
N LEU A 210 5.85 9.51 7.11
CA LEU A 210 5.89 10.38 8.29
C LEU A 210 7.33 10.79 8.65
N ILE A 211 8.27 9.86 8.57
CA ILE A 211 9.71 10.14 8.77
C ILE A 211 10.18 11.22 7.80
N SER A 212 9.80 11.07 6.51
CA SER A 212 10.18 12.01 5.45
C SER A 212 9.58 13.40 5.66
N VAL A 213 8.32 13.48 6.07
CA VAL A 213 7.68 14.77 6.43
C VAL A 213 8.39 15.41 7.62
N GLY A 214 8.68 14.64 8.68
CA GLY A 214 9.41 15.12 9.85
C GLY A 214 10.80 15.68 9.47
N ALA A 215 11.56 14.97 8.65
CA ALA A 215 12.85 15.40 8.16
C ALA A 215 12.76 16.71 7.33
N ALA A 216 11.76 16.83 6.46
CA ALA A 216 11.55 18.02 5.63
C ALA A 216 11.11 19.25 6.45
N LEU A 217 10.39 19.05 7.56
CA LEU A 217 10.00 20.12 8.47
C LEU A 217 11.16 20.65 9.33
N GLY A 218 12.25 19.89 9.51
CA GLY A 218 13.43 20.29 10.27
C GLY A 218 13.09 20.71 11.72
N GLU A 219 13.36 21.95 12.08
CA GLU A 219 13.06 22.48 13.43
C GLU A 219 11.54 22.41 13.78
N ARG A 220 10.68 22.32 12.78
CA ARG A 220 9.23 22.17 12.95
C ARG A 220 8.77 20.71 13.07
N ALA A 221 9.66 19.74 13.13
CA ALA A 221 9.29 18.31 13.27
C ALA A 221 8.41 18.04 14.51
N GLY A 222 8.58 18.83 15.59
CA GLY A 222 7.69 18.79 16.75
C GLY A 222 6.22 19.19 16.45
N ASP A 223 5.98 19.95 15.37
CA ASP A 223 4.62 20.28 14.93
C ASP A 223 3.93 19.03 14.38
N LEU A 224 4.62 18.23 13.58
CA LEU A 224 4.11 16.97 13.05
C LEU A 224 3.64 16.03 14.17
N ARG A 225 4.48 15.82 15.20
CA ARG A 225 4.11 14.95 16.33
C ARG A 225 2.86 15.47 17.05
N ARG A 226 2.75 16.79 17.29
CA ARG A 226 1.58 17.37 17.95
C ARG A 226 0.31 17.25 17.12
N GLU A 227 0.39 17.52 15.82
CA GLU A 227 -0.76 17.40 14.93
C GLU A 227 -1.17 15.94 14.74
N TYR A 228 -0.21 15.00 14.67
CA TYR A 228 -0.52 13.59 14.54
C TYR A 228 -1.17 13.02 15.82
N ILE A 229 -0.71 13.41 17.02
CA ILE A 229 -1.37 13.06 18.28
C ILE A 229 -2.80 13.61 18.30
N ARG A 230 -2.99 14.90 17.97
CA ARG A 230 -4.33 15.52 17.92
C ARG A 230 -5.25 14.80 16.93
N PHE A 231 -4.73 14.42 15.77
CA PHE A 231 -5.46 13.63 14.79
C PHE A 231 -5.89 12.27 15.37
N LEU A 232 -4.99 11.53 15.99
CA LEU A 232 -5.30 10.24 16.61
C LEU A 232 -6.30 10.37 17.75
N GLU A 233 -6.23 11.44 18.56
CA GLU A 233 -7.22 11.74 19.61
C GLU A 233 -8.62 11.98 19.02
N GLN A 234 -8.72 12.64 17.86
CA GLN A 234 -9.99 12.86 17.16
C GLN A 234 -10.58 11.58 16.56
N GLU A 235 -9.72 10.68 16.09
CA GLU A 235 -10.13 9.39 15.53
C GLU A 235 -10.37 8.31 16.60
N ASN A 236 -9.93 8.54 17.84
CA ASN A 236 -10.00 7.55 18.91
C ASN A 236 -11.45 7.24 19.31
N LEU A 237 -11.76 5.95 19.37
CA LEU A 237 -13.06 5.39 19.75
C LEU A 237 -13.10 4.96 21.23
N GLU A 238 -12.00 5.12 21.97
CA GLU A 238 -11.88 4.81 23.42
C GLU A 238 -11.72 6.09 24.23
N ASP A 239 -12.12 6.02 25.50
CA ASP A 239 -12.02 7.11 26.49
C ASP A 239 -11.19 6.73 27.73
N ASP A 240 -10.61 5.53 27.73
CA ASP A 240 -9.86 4.95 28.86
C ASP A 240 -8.34 5.11 28.77
N GLY A 241 -7.86 5.94 27.84
CA GLY A 241 -6.43 6.20 27.61
C GLY A 241 -5.79 5.27 26.59
N ARG A 242 -6.48 4.23 26.13
CA ARG A 242 -6.06 3.39 25.00
C ARG A 242 -6.42 4.06 23.68
N LEU A 243 -5.87 3.53 22.59
CA LEU A 243 -6.23 3.94 21.24
C LEU A 243 -6.98 2.80 20.54
N ARG A 244 -8.15 3.13 20.00
CA ARG A 244 -8.85 2.31 19.02
C ARG A 244 -9.39 3.19 17.91
N PHE A 245 -9.05 2.89 16.68
CA PHE A 245 -9.58 3.60 15.51
C PHE A 245 -9.71 2.65 14.32
N ARG A 246 -10.40 3.09 13.27
CA ARG A 246 -10.65 2.29 12.07
C ARG A 246 -10.21 3.03 10.82
N GLY A 247 -9.53 2.32 9.93
CA GLY A 247 -9.20 2.77 8.59
C GLY A 247 -10.07 2.06 7.56
N GLU A 248 -10.88 2.81 6.82
CA GLU A 248 -11.67 2.28 5.72
C GLU A 248 -10.81 2.17 4.46
N TYR A 249 -10.97 1.07 3.72
CA TYR A 249 -10.38 0.87 2.41
C TYR A 249 -11.40 0.34 1.40
N LEU A 250 -11.17 0.70 0.13
CA LEU A 250 -11.87 0.15 -1.02
C LEU A 250 -11.07 -1.02 -1.57
N LEU A 251 -11.73 -2.16 -1.73
CA LEU A 251 -11.23 -3.28 -2.51
C LEU A 251 -11.97 -3.26 -3.85
N ALA A 252 -11.21 -3.33 -4.94
CA ALA A 252 -11.73 -3.36 -6.29
C ALA A 252 -11.21 -4.59 -7.03
N VAL A 253 -12.10 -5.33 -7.68
CA VAL A 253 -11.76 -6.51 -8.49
C VAL A 253 -12.32 -6.33 -9.87
N MET A 254 -11.42 -6.27 -10.86
CA MET A 254 -11.78 -6.30 -12.26
C MET A 254 -11.53 -7.67 -12.84
N ARG A 255 -12.47 -8.11 -13.68
CA ARG A 255 -12.37 -9.36 -14.43
C ARG A 255 -12.41 -9.04 -15.92
N GLY A 256 -11.39 -9.50 -16.64
CA GLY A 256 -11.26 -9.28 -18.09
C GLY A 256 -12.08 -10.25 -18.92
#